data_0c51bfc69a46a00e8a50a201ab18e9fe
#
_entry.id   0c51bfc69a46a00e8a50a201ab18e9fe
#
_cell.length_a   1.000
_cell.length_b   1.000
_cell.length_c   1.000
_cell.angle_alpha   90.00
_cell.angle_beta   90.00
_cell.angle_gamma   90.00
#
_symmetry.space_group_name_H-M   'P 1'
#
loop_
_entity.id
_entity.type
_entity.pdbx_description
1 polymer ?
#
loop_
_entity_poly.entity_id
_entity_poly.type
_entity_poly.pdbx_seq_one_letter_code
_entity_poly.pdbx_strand_id
1 'polypeptide(L)'
;MYLQNKYSQCYYNIIDRAKSRDLPKEIYTESHHIIPKSLGGSNDQSNLVKLTAREHFICHLLLPKMLIGINKRKMSFAIWSMLNRDHSKNKSRYKVNSHRYESIKKQVAEAISQMHKGKTVSKETREKLSKSCLGRPSPNKGIAMSAEQKQKMSATIKKNGRIISPETVAKILESRKHYRHSEETKRKIGQSQIGKVVV
;
A
#
# COMPACT_ATOMS: atom_id res chain seq x y z
N MET A 1 7.18 -21.82 -0.02
CA MET A 1 6.49 -23.08 0.27
C MET A 1 5.12 -23.04 -0.38
N TYR A 2 4.75 -24.06 -1.14
CA TYR A 2 3.44 -24.21 -1.77
C TYR A 2 2.49 -24.87 -0.77
N LEU A 3 1.26 -24.33 -0.68
CA LEU A 3 0.20 -24.93 0.12
C LEU A 3 -0.43 -26.10 -0.65
N GLN A 4 -0.63 -27.22 0.03
CA GLN A 4 -1.42 -28.33 -0.51
C GLN A 4 -2.89 -28.04 -0.29
N ASN A 5 -3.56 -27.46 -1.28
CA ASN A 5 -4.97 -27.07 -1.22
C ASN A 5 -5.66 -27.26 -2.58
N LYS A 6 -6.97 -27.02 -2.66
CA LYS A 6 -7.73 -27.15 -3.91
C LYS A 6 -7.16 -26.30 -5.07
N TYR A 7 -6.48 -25.20 -4.77
CA TYR A 7 -5.92 -24.31 -5.80
C TYR A 7 -4.64 -24.90 -6.38
N SER A 8 -3.80 -25.54 -5.56
CA SER A 8 -2.64 -26.26 -6.06
C SER A 8 -3.04 -27.48 -6.91
N GLN A 9 -4.07 -28.22 -6.49
CA GLN A 9 -4.64 -29.27 -7.31
C GLN A 9 -5.12 -28.77 -8.67
N CYS A 10 -5.94 -27.71 -8.69
CA CYS A 10 -6.40 -27.12 -9.95
C CYS A 10 -5.24 -26.65 -10.83
N TYR A 11 -4.20 -26.08 -10.23
CA TYR A 11 -3.02 -25.60 -10.94
C TYR A 11 -2.30 -26.75 -11.63
N TYR A 12 -1.92 -27.80 -10.89
CA TYR A 12 -1.19 -28.91 -11.45
C TYR A 12 -2.04 -29.72 -12.44
N ASN A 13 -3.34 -29.86 -12.23
CA ASN A 13 -4.23 -30.49 -13.23
C ASN A 13 -4.21 -29.74 -14.58
N ILE A 14 -4.11 -28.41 -14.58
CA ILE A 14 -3.96 -27.63 -15.82
C ILE A 14 -2.60 -27.91 -16.46
N ILE A 15 -1.53 -27.93 -15.68
CA ILE A 15 -0.17 -28.20 -16.15
C ILE A 15 -0.07 -29.59 -16.76
N ASP A 16 -0.53 -30.60 -16.04
CA ASP A 16 -0.44 -32.00 -16.48
C ASP A 16 -1.25 -32.24 -17.75
N ARG A 17 -2.46 -31.71 -17.83
CA ARG A 17 -3.26 -31.75 -19.06
C ARG A 17 -2.56 -31.04 -20.21
N ALA A 18 -1.90 -29.91 -19.95
CA ALA A 18 -1.20 -29.19 -21.00
C ALA A 18 0.07 -29.89 -21.48
N LYS A 19 0.72 -30.66 -20.62
CA LYS A 19 1.89 -31.51 -20.99
C LYS A 19 1.51 -32.73 -21.83
N SER A 20 0.31 -33.27 -21.58
CA SER A 20 -0.14 -34.53 -22.25
C SER A 20 -0.89 -34.31 -23.57
N ARG A 21 -1.13 -33.07 -23.97
CA ARG A 21 -1.91 -32.73 -25.16
C ARG A 21 -1.07 -32.08 -26.24
N ASP A 22 -1.39 -32.38 -27.50
CA ASP A 22 -0.97 -31.60 -28.64
C ASP A 22 -2.07 -30.60 -29.05
N LEU A 23 -1.68 -29.35 -29.24
CA LEU A 23 -2.58 -28.31 -29.71
C LEU A 23 -2.31 -28.02 -31.19
N PRO A 24 -3.36 -27.83 -32.02
CA PRO A 24 -3.22 -27.36 -33.39
C PRO A 24 -2.35 -26.09 -33.45
N LYS A 25 -1.53 -25.96 -34.51
CA LYS A 25 -0.61 -24.81 -34.66
C LYS A 25 -1.34 -23.44 -34.74
N GLU A 26 -2.59 -23.47 -35.13
CA GLU A 26 -3.47 -22.31 -35.25
C GLU A 26 -3.90 -21.74 -33.89
N ILE A 27 -3.83 -22.55 -32.83
CA ILE A 27 -4.20 -22.13 -31.49
C ILE A 27 -3.05 -21.32 -30.88
N TYR A 28 -3.33 -20.06 -30.56
CA TYR A 28 -2.37 -19.21 -29.86
C TYR A 28 -2.04 -19.78 -28.48
N THR A 29 -0.76 -19.95 -28.22
CA THR A 29 -0.22 -20.45 -26.94
C THR A 29 0.85 -19.54 -26.37
N GLU A 30 1.00 -19.57 -25.07
CA GLU A 30 2.00 -18.84 -24.30
C GLU A 30 2.85 -19.79 -23.48
N SER A 31 4.14 -19.48 -23.41
CA SER A 31 5.06 -20.25 -22.55
C SER A 31 4.89 -19.85 -21.10
N HIS A 32 4.63 -20.82 -20.22
CA HIS A 32 4.43 -20.62 -18.80
C HIS A 32 5.50 -21.36 -18.00
N HIS A 33 6.07 -20.71 -16.98
CA HIS A 33 6.97 -21.36 -16.04
C HIS A 33 6.16 -22.06 -14.96
N ILE A 34 6.27 -23.38 -14.86
CA ILE A 34 5.58 -24.21 -13.84
C ILE A 34 5.98 -23.74 -12.44
N ILE A 35 7.26 -23.54 -12.22
CA ILE A 35 7.76 -22.78 -11.07
C ILE A 35 8.17 -21.41 -11.60
N PRO A 36 7.49 -20.33 -11.18
CA PRO A 36 7.82 -18.97 -11.63
C PRO A 36 9.27 -18.59 -11.34
N LYS A 37 9.92 -17.88 -12.26
CA LYS A 37 11.32 -17.40 -12.10
C LYS A 37 11.54 -16.64 -10.80
N SER A 38 10.59 -15.79 -10.41
CA SER A 38 10.67 -15.04 -9.15
C SER A 38 10.58 -15.92 -7.90
N LEU A 39 10.22 -17.19 -8.06
CA LEU A 39 10.19 -18.21 -7.01
C LEU A 39 11.34 -19.23 -7.13
N GLY A 40 12.33 -18.97 -7.98
CA GLY A 40 13.49 -19.82 -8.19
C GLY A 40 13.36 -20.83 -9.35
N GLY A 41 12.33 -20.71 -10.16
CA GLY A 41 12.18 -21.59 -11.34
C GLY A 41 13.20 -21.28 -12.43
N SER A 42 13.69 -22.35 -13.08
CA SER A 42 14.64 -22.28 -14.20
C SER A 42 13.96 -21.99 -15.54
N ASN A 43 14.76 -21.74 -16.58
CA ASN A 43 14.30 -21.66 -17.96
C ASN A 43 14.36 -23.02 -18.71
N ASP A 44 14.66 -24.09 -18.00
CA ASP A 44 14.77 -25.42 -18.61
C ASP A 44 13.42 -25.87 -19.18
N GLN A 45 13.51 -26.67 -20.24
CA GLN A 45 12.31 -27.19 -20.91
C GLN A 45 11.38 -27.95 -19.95
N SER A 46 11.94 -28.61 -18.94
CA SER A 46 11.20 -29.32 -17.89
C SER A 46 10.31 -28.40 -17.04
N ASN A 47 10.71 -27.13 -16.90
CA ASN A 47 9.96 -26.12 -16.15
C ASN A 47 9.05 -25.25 -17.04
N LEU A 48 8.99 -25.52 -18.34
CA LEU A 48 8.18 -24.76 -19.30
C LEU A 48 7.04 -25.61 -19.81
N VAL A 49 5.87 -24.97 -19.97
CA VAL A 49 4.69 -25.59 -20.56
C VAL A 49 3.98 -24.61 -21.47
N LYS A 50 3.41 -25.10 -22.58
CA LYS A 50 2.60 -24.31 -23.51
C LYS A 50 1.15 -24.30 -23.05
N LEU A 51 0.63 -23.12 -22.74
CA LEU A 51 -0.75 -22.91 -22.30
C LEU A 51 -1.50 -22.03 -23.30
N THR A 52 -2.80 -22.23 -23.44
CA THR A 52 -3.64 -21.21 -24.08
C THR A 52 -3.62 -19.92 -23.23
N ALA A 53 -3.89 -18.76 -23.83
CA ALA A 53 -3.93 -17.49 -23.08
C ALA A 53 -4.87 -17.56 -21.87
N ARG A 54 -6.03 -18.23 -22.00
CA ARG A 54 -6.98 -18.42 -20.91
C ARG A 54 -6.39 -19.24 -19.75
N GLU A 55 -5.75 -20.36 -20.04
CA GLU A 55 -5.13 -21.22 -19.03
C GLU A 55 -3.96 -20.54 -18.35
N HIS A 56 -3.13 -19.82 -19.10
CA HIS A 56 -2.03 -19.03 -18.58
C HIS A 56 -2.52 -18.00 -17.56
N PHE A 57 -3.58 -17.27 -17.90
CA PHE A 57 -4.21 -16.32 -17.00
C PHE A 57 -4.79 -16.99 -15.73
N ILE A 58 -5.46 -18.16 -15.89
CA ILE A 58 -5.99 -18.94 -14.76
C ILE A 58 -4.84 -19.40 -13.85
N CYS A 59 -3.74 -19.90 -14.40
CA CYS A 59 -2.57 -20.30 -13.63
C CYS A 59 -2.04 -19.13 -12.77
N HIS A 60 -1.93 -17.94 -13.34
CA HIS A 60 -1.54 -16.75 -12.58
C HIS A 60 -2.56 -16.32 -11.52
N LEU A 61 -3.87 -16.62 -11.70
CA LEU A 61 -4.88 -16.40 -10.66
C LEU A 61 -4.78 -17.39 -9.50
N LEU A 62 -4.32 -18.63 -9.77
CA LEU A 62 -4.19 -19.68 -8.78
C LEU A 62 -2.92 -19.52 -7.94
N LEU A 63 -1.81 -19.08 -8.53
CA LEU A 63 -0.51 -18.96 -7.86
C LEU A 63 -0.57 -18.18 -6.53
N PRO A 64 -1.18 -16.99 -6.42
CA PRO A 64 -1.26 -16.30 -5.11
C PRO A 64 -2.06 -17.05 -4.05
N LYS A 65 -2.98 -17.95 -4.47
CA LYS A 65 -3.86 -18.70 -3.57
C LYS A 65 -3.21 -19.97 -3.02
N MET A 66 -2.13 -20.40 -3.65
CA MET A 66 -1.36 -21.57 -3.24
C MET A 66 -0.01 -21.21 -2.59
N LEU A 67 0.20 -19.94 -2.28
CA LEU A 67 1.44 -19.41 -1.71
C LEU A 67 1.16 -18.54 -0.48
N ILE A 68 2.16 -18.37 0.37
CA ILE A 68 2.11 -17.53 1.57
C ILE A 68 3.24 -16.50 1.57
N GLY A 69 3.12 -15.50 2.42
CA GLY A 69 4.15 -14.51 2.69
C GLY A 69 4.63 -13.76 1.45
N ILE A 70 5.94 -13.62 1.31
CA ILE A 70 6.58 -12.89 0.21
C ILE A 70 6.28 -13.50 -1.17
N ASN A 71 6.15 -14.81 -1.25
CA ASN A 71 5.88 -15.51 -2.50
C ASN A 71 4.46 -15.23 -3.01
N LYS A 72 3.46 -15.21 -2.12
CA LYS A 72 2.10 -14.75 -2.44
C LYS A 72 2.13 -13.33 -3.01
N ARG A 73 2.87 -12.42 -2.38
CA ARG A 73 3.02 -11.03 -2.85
C ARG A 73 3.61 -10.95 -4.27
N LYS A 74 4.72 -11.69 -4.52
CA LYS A 74 5.34 -11.73 -5.85
C LYS A 74 4.34 -12.15 -6.93
N MET A 75 3.50 -13.15 -6.66
CA MET A 75 2.51 -13.64 -7.62
C MET A 75 1.32 -12.70 -7.76
N SER A 76 0.93 -11.98 -6.71
CA SER A 76 -0.08 -10.91 -6.81
C SER A 76 0.39 -9.78 -7.73
N PHE A 77 1.66 -9.40 -7.67
CA PHE A 77 2.24 -8.44 -8.61
C PHE A 77 2.37 -8.99 -10.03
N ALA A 78 2.67 -10.29 -10.20
CA ALA A 78 2.75 -10.91 -11.51
C ALA A 78 1.41 -10.82 -12.27
N ILE A 79 0.29 -11.16 -11.60
CA ILE A 79 -1.03 -11.05 -12.23
C ILE A 79 -1.44 -9.59 -12.47
N TRP A 80 -1.11 -8.66 -11.56
CA TRP A 80 -1.35 -7.23 -11.77
C TRP A 80 -0.59 -6.71 -12.99
N SER A 81 0.67 -7.12 -13.15
CA SER A 81 1.48 -6.78 -14.32
C SER A 81 0.89 -7.32 -15.62
N MET A 82 0.32 -8.54 -15.60
CA MET A 82 -0.36 -9.09 -16.79
C MET A 82 -1.57 -8.25 -17.23
N LEU A 83 -2.28 -7.62 -16.27
CA LEU A 83 -3.46 -6.80 -16.56
C LEU A 83 -3.11 -5.38 -17.00
N ASN A 84 -2.03 -4.81 -16.46
CA ASN A 84 -1.72 -3.38 -16.60
C ASN A 84 -0.49 -3.09 -17.48
N ARG A 85 0.23 -4.13 -17.94
CA ARG A 85 1.37 -3.93 -18.83
C ARG A 85 0.86 -3.41 -20.18
N ASP A 86 1.50 -2.39 -20.70
CA ASP A 86 1.22 -1.90 -22.04
C ASP A 86 1.53 -3.00 -23.07
N HIS A 87 0.47 -3.57 -23.61
CA HIS A 87 0.52 -4.57 -24.67
C HIS A 87 0.19 -3.90 -25.99
N SER A 88 0.99 -2.90 -26.40
CA SER A 88 0.80 -2.17 -27.66
C SER A 88 0.60 -3.09 -28.88
N LYS A 89 1.15 -4.30 -28.82
CA LYS A 89 1.02 -5.34 -29.85
C LYS A 89 -0.15 -6.34 -29.64
N ASN A 90 -0.78 -6.36 -28.44
CA ASN A 90 -1.84 -7.34 -28.10
C ASN A 90 -2.90 -6.75 -27.14
N LYS A 91 -3.56 -5.67 -27.57
CA LYS A 91 -4.55 -4.92 -26.75
C LYS A 91 -5.78 -5.70 -26.28
N SER A 92 -6.05 -6.89 -26.82
CA SER A 92 -7.26 -7.69 -26.50
C SER A 92 -6.99 -8.95 -25.68
N ARG A 93 -5.78 -9.11 -25.15
CA ARG A 93 -5.28 -10.39 -24.60
C ARG A 93 -6.06 -10.93 -23.40
N TYR A 94 -6.47 -10.05 -22.48
CA TYR A 94 -7.18 -10.45 -21.27
C TYR A 94 -8.36 -9.51 -21.00
N LYS A 95 -9.57 -9.98 -21.32
CA LYS A 95 -10.81 -9.32 -20.90
C LYS A 95 -11.17 -9.84 -19.49
N VAL A 96 -11.15 -8.97 -18.51
CA VAL A 96 -11.44 -9.30 -17.11
C VAL A 96 -12.71 -8.58 -16.70
N ASN A 97 -13.65 -9.30 -16.08
CA ASN A 97 -14.85 -8.65 -15.54
C ASN A 97 -14.51 -7.79 -14.30
N SER A 98 -15.40 -6.85 -13.96
CA SER A 98 -15.19 -5.88 -12.88
C SER A 98 -14.94 -6.54 -11.52
N HIS A 99 -15.65 -7.60 -11.17
CA HIS A 99 -15.44 -8.33 -9.90
C HIS A 99 -14.06 -8.97 -9.81
N ARG A 100 -13.56 -9.53 -10.92
CA ARG A 100 -12.22 -10.13 -10.96
C ARG A 100 -11.15 -9.05 -10.85
N TYR A 101 -11.31 -7.95 -11.57
CA TYR A 101 -10.42 -6.79 -11.48
C TYR A 101 -10.36 -6.23 -10.07
N GLU A 102 -11.51 -6.02 -9.42
CA GLU A 102 -11.61 -5.54 -8.04
C GLU A 102 -10.88 -6.47 -7.05
N SER A 103 -11.10 -7.79 -7.17
CA SER A 103 -10.44 -8.79 -6.32
C SER A 103 -8.91 -8.73 -6.45
N ILE A 104 -8.40 -8.66 -7.68
CA ILE A 104 -6.96 -8.55 -7.93
C ILE A 104 -6.42 -7.23 -7.37
N LYS A 105 -7.09 -6.12 -7.60
CA LYS A 105 -6.71 -4.79 -7.09
C LYS A 105 -6.62 -4.77 -5.56
N LYS A 106 -7.58 -5.38 -4.87
CA LYS A 106 -7.57 -5.53 -3.40
C LYS A 106 -6.36 -6.35 -2.92
N GLN A 107 -6.09 -7.48 -3.56
CA GLN A 107 -4.93 -8.33 -3.21
C GLN A 107 -3.60 -7.59 -3.38
N VAL A 108 -3.46 -6.84 -4.45
CA VAL A 108 -2.24 -6.05 -4.71
C VAL A 108 -2.10 -4.89 -3.72
N ALA A 109 -3.19 -4.18 -3.42
CA ALA A 109 -3.18 -3.11 -2.43
C ALA A 109 -2.77 -3.63 -1.04
N GLU A 110 -3.29 -4.78 -0.62
CA GLU A 110 -2.88 -5.45 0.61
C GLU A 110 -1.40 -5.83 0.58
N ALA A 111 -0.93 -6.40 -0.53
CA ALA A 111 0.49 -6.77 -0.70
C ALA A 111 1.42 -5.54 -0.61
N ILE A 112 1.04 -4.41 -1.19
CA ILE A 112 1.77 -3.13 -1.09
C ILE A 112 1.77 -2.63 0.35
N SER A 113 0.61 -2.61 1.01
CA SER A 113 0.48 -2.17 2.40
C SER A 113 1.39 -2.97 3.32
N GLN A 114 1.37 -4.31 3.22
CA GLN A 114 2.24 -5.19 4.01
C GLN A 114 3.72 -4.99 3.70
N MET A 115 4.08 -4.68 2.45
CA MET A 115 5.46 -4.42 2.05
C MET A 115 6.03 -3.15 2.70
N HIS A 116 5.18 -2.13 2.90
CA HIS A 116 5.58 -0.85 3.47
C HIS A 116 5.37 -0.77 4.99
N LYS A 117 4.58 -1.68 5.56
CA LYS A 117 4.31 -1.70 7.01
C LYS A 117 5.62 -1.86 7.80
N GLY A 118 5.85 -0.96 8.73
CA GLY A 118 7.04 -0.96 9.60
C GLY A 118 8.34 -0.48 8.94
N LYS A 119 8.34 -0.09 7.66
CA LYS A 119 9.53 0.50 7.04
C LYS A 119 9.71 1.93 7.49
N THR A 120 10.85 2.22 8.07
CA THR A 120 11.30 3.58 8.36
C THR A 120 12.09 4.14 7.18
N VAL A 121 11.86 5.40 6.87
CA VAL A 121 12.65 6.10 5.85
C VAL A 121 14.06 6.33 6.39
N SER A 122 15.09 6.02 5.59
CA SER A 122 16.49 6.20 5.99
C SER A 122 16.79 7.66 6.35
N LYS A 123 17.78 7.87 7.22
CA LYS A 123 18.22 9.23 7.63
C LYS A 123 18.57 10.07 6.41
N GLU A 124 19.34 9.51 5.49
CA GLU A 124 19.76 10.19 4.25
C GLU A 124 18.55 10.64 3.40
N THR A 125 17.54 9.75 3.23
CA THR A 125 16.32 10.09 2.47
C THR A 125 15.53 11.18 3.19
N ARG A 126 15.43 11.14 4.53
CA ARG A 126 14.77 12.20 5.31
C ARG A 126 15.48 13.54 5.16
N GLU A 127 16.80 13.55 5.17
CA GLU A 127 17.60 14.78 4.96
C GLU A 127 17.42 15.33 3.55
N LYS A 128 17.43 14.49 2.52
CA LYS A 128 17.14 14.90 1.13
C LYS A 128 15.74 15.50 1.00
N LEU A 129 14.73 14.86 1.58
CA LEU A 129 13.35 15.37 1.61
C LEU A 129 13.27 16.72 2.35
N SER A 130 13.89 16.81 3.52
CA SER A 130 13.93 18.05 4.31
C SER A 130 14.53 19.19 3.51
N LYS A 131 15.70 18.97 2.89
CA LYS A 131 16.36 19.97 2.04
C LYS A 131 15.50 20.38 0.85
N SER A 132 14.84 19.42 0.19
CA SER A 132 14.00 19.72 -0.97
C SER A 132 12.70 20.46 -0.62
N CYS A 133 12.25 20.34 0.63
CA CYS A 133 11.04 21.02 1.12
C CYS A 133 11.36 22.36 1.82
N LEU A 134 12.63 22.62 2.12
CA LEU A 134 13.04 23.85 2.79
C LEU A 134 12.69 25.07 1.94
N GLY A 135 12.04 26.05 2.56
CA GLY A 135 11.62 27.29 1.88
C GLY A 135 10.35 27.17 1.02
N ARG A 136 9.77 25.98 0.84
CA ARG A 136 8.49 25.86 0.14
C ARG A 136 7.37 26.43 1.00
N PRO A 137 6.55 27.35 0.47
CA PRO A 137 5.38 27.79 1.19
C PRO A 137 4.41 26.63 1.37
N SER A 138 3.79 26.51 2.55
CA SER A 138 2.74 25.51 2.75
C SER A 138 1.60 25.74 1.75
N PRO A 139 1.08 24.68 1.08
CA PRO A 139 -0.07 24.81 0.18
C PRO A 139 -1.29 25.46 0.85
N ASN A 140 -1.39 25.33 2.18
CA ASN A 140 -2.48 25.87 2.98
C ASN A 140 -2.12 27.20 3.69
N LYS A 141 -0.97 27.81 3.35
CA LYS A 141 -0.58 29.09 3.94
C LYS A 141 -1.62 30.17 3.57
N GLY A 142 -2.23 30.78 4.56
CA GLY A 142 -3.26 31.80 4.37
C GLY A 142 -4.68 31.26 4.12
N ILE A 143 -4.86 29.96 4.01
CA ILE A 143 -6.19 29.35 3.89
C ILE A 143 -6.72 29.04 5.27
N ALA A 144 -7.81 29.72 5.66
CA ALA A 144 -8.49 29.45 6.93
C ALA A 144 -9.18 28.08 6.88
N MET A 145 -9.02 27.31 7.95
CA MET A 145 -9.71 26.03 8.10
C MET A 145 -11.24 26.24 8.17
N SER A 146 -12.00 25.43 7.42
CA SER A 146 -13.46 25.51 7.42
C SER A 146 -14.05 25.22 8.79
N ALA A 147 -15.26 25.75 9.07
CA ALA A 147 -15.98 25.50 10.33
C ALA A 147 -16.19 24.00 10.58
N GLU A 148 -16.54 23.25 9.53
CA GLU A 148 -16.74 21.80 9.60
C GLU A 148 -15.44 21.06 9.97
N GLN A 149 -14.31 21.43 9.39
CA GLN A 149 -13.00 20.84 9.74
C GLN A 149 -12.63 21.14 11.20
N LYS A 150 -12.86 22.35 11.66
CA LYS A 150 -12.64 22.74 13.07
C LYS A 150 -13.51 21.92 14.03
N GLN A 151 -14.79 21.71 13.69
CA GLN A 151 -15.70 20.88 14.48
C GLN A 151 -15.25 19.41 14.53
N LYS A 152 -14.88 18.81 13.39
CA LYS A 152 -14.35 17.44 13.32
C LYS A 152 -13.09 17.27 14.17
N MET A 153 -12.16 18.22 14.08
CA MET A 153 -10.95 18.22 14.91
C MET A 153 -11.27 18.32 16.41
N SER A 154 -12.16 19.26 16.79
CA SER A 154 -12.58 19.41 18.17
C SER A 154 -13.25 18.17 18.72
N ALA A 155 -14.16 17.55 17.95
CA ALA A 155 -14.81 16.30 18.32
C ALA A 155 -13.81 15.16 18.50
N THR A 156 -12.82 15.03 17.61
CA THR A 156 -11.77 14.01 17.71
C THR A 156 -10.89 14.22 18.94
N ILE A 157 -10.51 15.47 19.25
CA ILE A 157 -9.72 15.79 20.44
C ILE A 157 -10.51 15.52 21.72
N LYS A 158 -11.81 15.87 21.74
CA LYS A 158 -12.70 15.57 22.89
C LYS A 158 -12.86 14.07 23.10
N LYS A 159 -13.00 13.28 22.03
CA LYS A 159 -13.18 11.83 22.09
C LYS A 159 -11.91 11.10 22.54
N ASN A 160 -10.77 11.46 21.98
CA ASN A 160 -9.52 10.71 22.18
C ASN A 160 -8.61 11.32 23.26
N GLY A 161 -8.94 12.51 23.76
CA GLY A 161 -8.04 13.31 24.60
C GLY A 161 -6.83 13.84 23.81
N ARG A 162 -6.12 14.78 24.39
CA ARG A 162 -4.85 15.27 23.87
C ARG A 162 -3.74 14.44 24.50
N ILE A 163 -3.36 13.35 23.88
CA ILE A 163 -2.24 12.53 24.34
C ILE A 163 -0.94 13.27 23.99
N ILE A 164 -0.36 13.91 25.00
CA ILE A 164 0.97 14.52 24.89
C ILE A 164 1.96 13.55 25.53
N SER A 165 3.01 13.19 24.80
CA SER A 165 4.02 12.28 25.37
C SER A 165 4.69 12.87 26.60
N PRO A 166 5.09 12.08 27.60
CA PRO A 166 5.79 12.55 28.78
C PRO A 166 7.04 13.39 28.46
N GLU A 167 7.76 13.00 27.40
CA GLU A 167 8.93 13.74 26.92
C GLU A 167 8.55 15.15 26.41
N THR A 168 7.43 15.28 25.69
CA THR A 168 6.92 16.57 25.22
C THR A 168 6.47 17.43 26.39
N VAL A 169 5.83 16.83 27.40
CA VAL A 169 5.44 17.53 28.63
C VAL A 169 6.68 18.06 29.34
N ALA A 170 7.73 17.24 29.50
CA ALA A 170 8.98 17.67 30.12
C ALA A 170 9.63 18.85 29.37
N LYS A 171 9.68 18.82 28.04
CA LYS A 171 10.18 19.93 27.20
C LYS A 171 9.36 21.22 27.39
N ILE A 172 8.03 21.09 27.46
CA ILE A 172 7.15 22.24 27.71
C ILE A 172 7.40 22.83 29.10
N LEU A 173 7.53 21.99 30.12
CA LEU A 173 7.80 22.42 31.48
C LEU A 173 9.16 23.11 31.58
N GLU A 174 10.19 22.56 30.98
CA GLU A 174 11.53 23.14 30.92
C GLU A 174 11.51 24.51 30.25
N SER A 175 10.89 24.63 29.07
CA SER A 175 10.79 25.91 28.35
C SER A 175 10.00 26.97 29.11
N ARG A 176 9.08 26.55 30.01
CA ARG A 176 8.27 27.47 30.84
C ARG A 176 8.94 27.88 32.14
N LYS A 177 9.99 27.21 32.60
CA LYS A 177 10.69 27.55 33.86
C LYS A 177 11.12 29.04 33.94
N HIS A 178 11.60 29.56 32.82
CA HIS A 178 12.11 30.94 32.71
C HIS A 178 11.15 31.88 31.99
N TYR A 179 9.97 31.38 31.56
CA TYR A 179 9.01 32.23 30.86
C TYR A 179 8.34 33.16 31.84
N ARG A 180 8.45 34.45 31.59
CA ARG A 180 7.74 35.52 32.31
C ARG A 180 6.93 36.32 31.29
N HIS A 181 5.66 36.54 31.58
CA HIS A 181 4.84 37.42 30.78
C HIS A 181 5.41 38.87 30.85
N SER A 182 5.45 39.53 29.69
CA SER A 182 5.74 40.97 29.66
C SER A 182 4.75 41.74 30.49
N GLU A 183 5.11 42.92 30.99
CA GLU A 183 4.21 43.75 31.78
C GLU A 183 2.95 44.16 31.02
N GLU A 184 3.07 44.37 29.71
CA GLU A 184 1.93 44.59 28.82
C GLU A 184 0.99 43.39 28.80
N THR A 185 1.51 42.16 28.68
CA THR A 185 0.73 40.92 28.69
C THR A 185 0.04 40.74 30.04
N LYS A 186 0.74 40.98 31.16
CA LYS A 186 0.16 40.92 32.50
C LYS A 186 -0.99 41.91 32.66
N ARG A 187 -0.83 43.15 32.17
CA ARG A 187 -1.87 44.14 32.16
C ARG A 187 -3.11 43.70 31.36
N LYS A 188 -2.90 43.16 30.17
CA LYS A 188 -4.01 42.64 29.32
C LYS A 188 -4.76 41.50 30.00
N ILE A 189 -4.04 40.56 30.63
CA ILE A 189 -4.64 39.45 31.39
C ILE A 189 -5.45 40.00 32.57
N GLY A 190 -4.90 40.96 33.35
CA GLY A 190 -5.60 41.61 34.45
C GLY A 190 -6.91 42.26 33.99
N GLN A 191 -6.85 43.04 32.92
CA GLN A 191 -8.03 43.71 32.35
C GLN A 191 -9.10 42.72 31.86
N SER A 192 -8.70 41.59 31.30
CA SER A 192 -9.63 40.56 30.82
C SER A 192 -10.35 39.79 31.94
N GLN A 193 -9.85 39.90 33.17
CA GLN A 193 -10.44 39.24 34.34
C GLN A 193 -11.30 40.18 35.19
N ILE A 194 -11.20 41.50 34.97
CA ILE A 194 -12.04 42.50 35.64
C ILE A 194 -13.47 42.31 35.12
N GLY A 195 -14.40 41.93 35.97
CA GLY A 195 -15.83 41.70 35.65
C GLY A 195 -16.24 40.24 35.50
N LYS A 196 -15.33 39.26 35.60
CA LYS A 196 -15.70 37.85 35.74
C LYS A 196 -15.92 37.53 37.21
N VAL A 197 -17.08 37.89 37.72
CA VAL A 197 -17.54 37.41 39.04
C VAL A 197 -17.86 35.93 38.86
N VAL A 198 -17.16 35.08 39.63
CA VAL A 198 -17.51 33.65 39.75
C VAL A 198 -18.80 33.62 40.59
N VAL A 199 -19.91 33.28 39.95
CA VAL A 199 -21.17 32.91 40.63
C VAL A 199 -21.09 31.42 40.94
#